data_e5e5a0a1e44ec203b9b864a3dede7b77
#
_entry.id   e5e5a0a1e44ec203b9b864a3dede7b77
#
_cell.length_a   1.000
_cell.length_b   1.000
_cell.length_c   1.000
_cell.angle_alpha   90.00
_cell.angle_beta   90.00
_cell.angle_gamma   90.00
#
_symmetry.space_group_name_H-M   'P 1'
#
loop_
_entity.id
_entity.type
_entity.pdbx_description
1 polymer ?
#
loop_
_entity_poly.entity_id
_entity_poly.type
_entity_poly.pdbx_seq_one_letter_code
_entity_poly.pdbx_strand_id
1 'polypeptide(L)'
;MIVCTFAAENDNCYKLMKNLLSSQFRALVAIIVGLLLITFHEETVRWITILIGVMFFLSGVFSVTTYYAYRKPEKGMIMYDTDGNQLNLYRPVFPVVGLGSMALGVIQALMPTTFITGITYIFALILIMAAANQFIGLAHIRQIVRIGLFYWVVPSVVMIIGLTALIRPEWIASAPLIIIGWAMVVYGVSESVNTLKAHAARRAYKQMMDRRNSDSADAPADNAE
;
A
#
# COMPACT_ATOMS: atom_id res chain seq x y z
N MET A 1 36.24 -35.39 -1.79
CA MET A 1 35.05 -34.99 -0.99
C MET A 1 35.19 -33.60 -0.35
N ILE A 2 36.42 -33.11 -0.11
CA ILE A 2 36.70 -31.78 0.51
C ILE A 2 36.49 -30.58 -0.45
N VAL A 3 36.62 -30.79 -1.76
CA VAL A 3 36.50 -29.72 -2.78
C VAL A 3 35.03 -29.29 -3.01
N CYS A 4 34.06 -30.18 -2.79
CA CYS A 4 32.63 -29.82 -2.94
C CYS A 4 32.06 -28.96 -1.79
N THR A 5 32.68 -29.05 -0.59
CA THR A 5 32.24 -28.24 0.57
C THR A 5 32.67 -26.78 0.43
N PHE A 6 33.81 -26.52 -0.20
CA PHE A 6 34.35 -25.17 -0.41
C PHE A 6 33.57 -24.36 -1.48
N ALA A 7 33.07 -25.05 -2.52
CA ALA A 7 32.30 -24.41 -3.58
C ALA A 7 30.88 -24.03 -3.09
N ALA A 8 30.26 -24.88 -2.27
CA ALA A 8 28.92 -24.62 -1.71
C ALA A 8 28.92 -23.47 -0.68
N GLU A 9 30.03 -23.30 0.05
CA GLU A 9 30.21 -22.19 1.01
C GLU A 9 30.38 -20.83 0.30
N ASN A 10 31.08 -20.83 -0.84
CA ASN A 10 31.33 -19.62 -1.62
C ASN A 10 30.01 -19.12 -2.33
N ASP A 11 29.22 -20.02 -2.83
CA ASP A 11 27.91 -19.68 -3.45
C ASP A 11 26.90 -19.15 -2.43
N ASN A 12 26.87 -19.69 -1.22
CA ASN A 12 26.05 -19.18 -0.14
C ASN A 12 26.54 -17.81 0.35
N CYS A 13 27.85 -17.59 0.42
CA CYS A 13 28.43 -16.30 0.80
C CYS A 13 28.11 -15.21 -0.25
N TYR A 14 28.21 -15.52 -1.54
CA TYR A 14 27.86 -14.61 -2.63
C TYR A 14 26.35 -14.28 -2.67
N LYS A 15 25.51 -15.29 -2.52
CA LYS A 15 24.06 -15.12 -2.44
C LYS A 15 23.65 -14.25 -1.24
N LEU A 16 24.29 -14.44 -0.12
CA LEU A 16 24.04 -13.68 1.09
C LEU A 16 24.57 -12.24 0.98
N MET A 17 25.71 -11.98 0.33
CA MET A 17 26.19 -10.62 0.06
C MET A 17 25.26 -9.88 -0.90
N LYS A 18 24.80 -10.52 -1.97
CA LYS A 18 23.84 -9.95 -2.91
C LYS A 18 22.51 -9.59 -2.23
N ASN A 19 22.03 -10.44 -1.33
CA ASN A 19 20.81 -10.19 -0.56
C ASN A 19 20.97 -9.04 0.45
N LEU A 20 22.15 -8.87 1.05
CA LEU A 20 22.41 -7.77 2.00
C LEU A 20 22.55 -6.41 1.30
N LEU A 21 23.23 -6.38 0.14
CA LEU A 21 23.30 -5.16 -0.68
C LEU A 21 21.91 -4.75 -1.16
N SER A 22 21.08 -5.71 -1.55
CA SER A 22 19.68 -5.52 -1.93
C SER A 22 18.83 -5.01 -0.74
N SER A 23 19.08 -5.50 0.49
CA SER A 23 18.37 -5.06 1.69
C SER A 23 18.74 -3.63 2.10
N GLN A 24 20.03 -3.26 2.06
CA GLN A 24 20.46 -1.88 2.35
C GLN A 24 19.94 -0.88 1.31
N PHE A 25 19.96 -1.25 0.04
CA PHE A 25 19.42 -0.42 -1.02
C PHE A 25 17.90 -0.17 -0.82
N ARG A 26 17.16 -1.22 -0.48
CA ARG A 26 15.73 -1.13 -0.18
C ARG A 26 15.44 -0.26 1.04
N ALA A 27 16.24 -0.38 2.11
CA ALA A 27 16.13 0.45 3.30
C ALA A 27 16.39 1.93 3.00
N LEU A 28 17.42 2.23 2.19
CA LEU A 28 17.77 3.59 1.80
C LEU A 28 16.67 4.20 0.92
N VAL A 29 16.16 3.46 -0.05
CA VAL A 29 15.02 3.89 -0.89
C VAL A 29 13.79 4.16 -0.01
N ALA A 30 13.48 3.30 0.97
CA ALA A 30 12.36 3.50 1.87
C ALA A 30 12.49 4.80 2.70
N ILE A 31 13.70 5.12 3.18
CA ILE A 31 13.96 6.38 3.91
C ILE A 31 13.77 7.58 2.99
N ILE A 32 14.36 7.55 1.79
CA ILE A 32 14.25 8.66 0.83
C ILE A 32 12.80 8.90 0.43
N VAL A 33 12.08 7.84 0.05
CA VAL A 33 10.66 7.92 -0.34
C VAL A 33 9.81 8.39 0.84
N GLY A 34 10.03 7.85 2.05
CA GLY A 34 9.33 8.27 3.26
C GLY A 34 9.53 9.76 3.56
N LEU A 35 10.77 10.26 3.45
CA LEU A 35 11.08 11.67 3.64
C LEU A 35 10.43 12.55 2.55
N LEU A 36 10.45 12.09 1.31
CA LEU A 36 9.81 12.78 0.19
C LEU A 36 8.29 12.88 0.40
N LEU A 37 7.64 11.81 0.86
CA LEU A 37 6.21 11.81 1.17
C LEU A 37 5.87 12.80 2.30
N ILE A 38 6.71 12.90 3.33
CA ILE A 38 6.49 13.84 4.43
C ILE A 38 6.65 15.29 3.93
N THR A 39 7.64 15.56 3.09
CA THR A 39 7.96 16.91 2.65
C THR A 39 6.99 17.42 1.58
N PHE A 40 6.60 16.56 0.63
CA PHE A 40 5.77 16.90 -0.53
C PHE A 40 4.40 16.20 -0.49
N HIS A 41 3.81 16.04 0.70
CA HIS A 41 2.56 15.30 0.88
C HIS A 41 1.39 15.90 0.08
N GLU A 42 1.24 17.21 0.03
CA GLU A 42 0.15 17.89 -0.69
C GLU A 42 0.28 17.70 -2.22
N GLU A 43 1.47 17.92 -2.76
CA GLU A 43 1.74 17.70 -4.18
C GLU A 43 1.56 16.23 -4.57
N THR A 44 1.98 15.32 -3.71
CA THR A 44 1.83 13.87 -3.94
C THR A 44 0.36 13.47 -4.01
N VAL A 45 -0.49 13.95 -3.09
CA VAL A 45 -1.95 13.71 -3.14
C VAL A 45 -2.53 14.22 -4.45
N ARG A 46 -2.15 15.42 -4.86
CA ARG A 46 -2.60 16.03 -6.11
C ARG A 46 -2.23 15.19 -7.34
N TRP A 47 -0.95 14.78 -7.44
CA TRP A 47 -0.50 13.95 -8.56
C TRP A 47 -1.16 12.58 -8.61
N ILE A 48 -1.31 11.92 -7.45
CA ILE A 48 -2.02 10.63 -7.35
C ILE A 48 -3.47 10.80 -7.81
N THR A 49 -4.14 11.87 -7.40
CA THR A 49 -5.54 12.14 -7.79
C THR A 49 -5.66 12.34 -9.30
N ILE A 50 -4.74 13.10 -9.92
CA ILE A 50 -4.70 13.29 -11.38
C ILE A 50 -4.50 11.93 -12.09
N LEU A 51 -3.56 11.12 -11.59
CA LEU A 51 -3.23 9.82 -12.17
C LEU A 51 -4.44 8.86 -12.11
N ILE A 52 -5.11 8.81 -10.97
CA ILE A 52 -6.36 8.07 -10.80
C ILE A 52 -7.46 8.61 -11.74
N GLY A 53 -7.58 9.93 -11.87
CA GLY A 53 -8.53 10.57 -12.78
C GLY A 53 -8.30 10.16 -14.25
N VAL A 54 -7.06 10.14 -14.71
CA VAL A 54 -6.69 9.66 -16.04
C VAL A 54 -7.07 8.19 -16.22
N MET A 55 -6.82 7.34 -15.23
CA MET A 55 -7.18 5.91 -15.27
C MET A 55 -8.71 5.72 -15.37
N PHE A 56 -9.50 6.50 -14.59
CA PHE A 56 -10.96 6.48 -14.69
C PHE A 56 -11.46 6.97 -16.05
N PHE A 57 -10.84 8.00 -16.60
CA PHE A 57 -11.18 8.50 -17.93
C PHE A 57 -10.92 7.44 -19.00
N LEU A 58 -9.74 6.83 -19.01
CA LEU A 58 -9.40 5.77 -19.96
C LEU A 58 -10.34 4.56 -19.84
N SER A 59 -10.65 4.15 -18.62
CA SER A 59 -11.63 3.07 -18.35
C SER A 59 -13.01 3.43 -18.90
N GLY A 60 -13.45 4.66 -18.70
CA GLY A 60 -14.71 5.16 -19.23
C GLY A 60 -14.74 5.16 -20.77
N VAL A 61 -13.68 5.65 -21.41
CA VAL A 61 -13.53 5.62 -22.88
C VAL A 61 -13.56 4.19 -23.42
N PHE A 62 -12.84 3.29 -22.75
CA PHE A 62 -12.84 1.86 -23.14
C PHE A 62 -14.25 1.25 -23.02
N SER A 63 -14.99 1.53 -21.96
CA SER A 63 -16.37 1.06 -21.76
C SER A 63 -17.32 1.57 -22.85
N VAL A 64 -17.21 2.85 -23.21
CA VAL A 64 -18.02 3.45 -24.27
C VAL A 64 -17.68 2.91 -25.65
N THR A 65 -16.38 2.78 -25.97
CA THR A 65 -15.93 2.20 -27.26
C THR A 65 -16.36 0.76 -27.41
N THR A 66 -16.28 -0.03 -26.35
CA THR A 66 -16.76 -1.42 -26.34
C THR A 66 -18.27 -1.48 -26.61
N TYR A 67 -19.06 -0.61 -25.99
CA TYR A 67 -20.49 -0.53 -26.26
C TYR A 67 -20.78 -0.24 -27.76
N TYR A 68 -20.12 0.73 -28.36
CA TYR A 68 -20.30 1.07 -29.76
C TYR A 68 -19.80 -0.04 -30.71
N ALA A 69 -18.74 -0.75 -30.35
CA ALA A 69 -18.23 -1.88 -31.12
C ALA A 69 -19.26 -3.03 -31.15
N TYR A 70 -19.87 -3.36 -30.02
CA TYR A 70 -20.87 -4.42 -29.95
C TYR A 70 -22.27 -4.01 -30.44
N ARG A 71 -22.55 -2.71 -30.62
CA ARG A 71 -23.80 -2.23 -31.17
C ARG A 71 -23.93 -2.45 -32.68
N LYS A 72 -22.80 -2.66 -33.40
CA LYS A 72 -22.86 -3.02 -34.82
C LYS A 72 -23.35 -4.44 -34.92
N PRO A 73 -24.57 -4.66 -35.53
CA PRO A 73 -25.06 -6.01 -35.70
C PRO A 73 -24.11 -6.75 -36.67
N GLU A 74 -23.34 -7.68 -36.13
CA GLU A 74 -22.66 -8.64 -36.98
C GLU A 74 -23.72 -9.49 -37.70
N LYS A 75 -23.89 -9.26 -38.98
CA LYS A 75 -24.78 -10.02 -39.84
C LYS A 75 -24.29 -11.49 -39.83
N GLY A 76 -24.90 -12.35 -39.00
CA GLY A 76 -24.65 -13.76 -39.21
C GLY A 76 -24.74 -14.70 -38.00
N MET A 77 -24.86 -14.25 -36.78
CA MET A 77 -24.97 -15.18 -35.66
C MET A 77 -26.35 -15.05 -34.97
N ILE A 78 -27.35 -15.68 -35.64
CA ILE A 78 -28.67 -15.88 -35.02
C ILE A 78 -28.55 -17.23 -34.29
N MET A 79 -28.37 -17.23 -32.99
CA MET A 79 -28.53 -18.43 -32.18
C MET A 79 -30.02 -18.68 -31.95
N TYR A 80 -30.46 -19.89 -32.28
CA TYR A 80 -31.80 -20.39 -32.00
C TYR A 80 -31.75 -21.23 -30.72
N ASP A 81 -32.72 -21.04 -29.83
CA ASP A 81 -32.96 -21.94 -28.71
C ASP A 81 -33.48 -23.29 -29.20
N THR A 82 -33.40 -24.31 -28.32
CA THR A 82 -33.95 -25.66 -28.58
C THR A 82 -35.41 -25.64 -29.03
N ASP A 83 -36.16 -24.59 -28.73
CA ASP A 83 -37.55 -24.37 -29.11
C ASP A 83 -37.73 -23.52 -30.40
N GLY A 84 -36.63 -23.21 -31.11
CA GLY A 84 -36.67 -22.46 -32.36
C GLY A 84 -36.88 -20.95 -32.25
N ASN A 85 -36.85 -20.42 -31.04
CA ASN A 85 -36.93 -18.96 -30.80
C ASN A 85 -35.56 -18.29 -30.99
N GLN A 86 -35.54 -17.14 -31.67
CA GLN A 86 -34.33 -16.33 -31.79
C GLN A 86 -33.91 -15.80 -30.46
N LEU A 87 -32.80 -16.31 -29.88
CA LEU A 87 -32.17 -15.75 -28.71
C LEU A 87 -31.43 -14.46 -29.09
N ASN A 88 -31.99 -13.34 -28.70
CA ASN A 88 -31.26 -12.05 -28.67
C ASN A 88 -30.19 -12.10 -27.56
N LEU A 89 -29.08 -12.75 -27.83
CA LEU A 89 -28.08 -13.15 -26.84
C LEU A 89 -27.33 -11.97 -26.19
N TYR A 90 -27.39 -10.77 -26.73
CA TYR A 90 -26.71 -9.63 -26.16
C TYR A 90 -27.34 -8.30 -26.58
N ARG A 91 -28.26 -7.77 -25.77
CA ARG A 91 -28.52 -6.34 -25.83
C ARG A 91 -27.45 -5.62 -25.01
N PRO A 92 -26.52 -4.88 -25.62
CA PRO A 92 -25.58 -4.10 -24.87
C PRO A 92 -26.35 -3.07 -24.03
N VAL A 93 -26.25 -3.21 -22.72
CA VAL A 93 -26.83 -2.24 -21.78
C VAL A 93 -26.09 -0.93 -21.94
N PHE A 94 -26.81 0.19 -22.00
CA PHE A 94 -26.22 1.51 -22.13
C PHE A 94 -25.13 1.72 -21.08
N PRO A 95 -23.92 2.21 -21.43
CA PRO A 95 -22.77 2.26 -20.54
C PRO A 95 -22.83 3.45 -19.57
N VAL A 96 -23.85 3.45 -18.69
CA VAL A 96 -24.02 4.52 -17.68
C VAL A 96 -22.79 4.61 -16.80
N VAL A 97 -22.25 3.47 -16.40
CA VAL A 97 -21.04 3.39 -15.57
C VAL A 97 -19.82 3.96 -16.31
N GLY A 98 -19.68 3.65 -17.60
CA GLY A 98 -18.58 4.18 -18.43
C GLY A 98 -18.64 5.70 -18.59
N LEU A 99 -19.84 6.25 -18.80
CA LEU A 99 -20.02 7.71 -18.85
C LEU A 99 -19.77 8.37 -17.49
N GLY A 100 -20.22 7.74 -16.40
CA GLY A 100 -19.95 8.21 -15.04
C GLY A 100 -18.47 8.22 -14.72
N SER A 101 -17.76 7.13 -15.06
CA SER A 101 -16.29 7.03 -14.87
C SER A 101 -15.55 8.09 -15.69
N MET A 102 -15.97 8.35 -16.93
CA MET A 102 -15.37 9.36 -17.78
C MET A 102 -15.59 10.78 -17.20
N ALA A 103 -16.78 11.09 -16.74
CA ALA A 103 -17.08 12.38 -16.11
C ALA A 103 -16.27 12.59 -14.81
N LEU A 104 -16.23 11.57 -13.94
CA LEU A 104 -15.40 11.59 -12.74
C LEU A 104 -13.92 11.75 -13.06
N GLY A 105 -13.39 11.04 -14.06
CA GLY A 105 -12.01 11.15 -14.50
C GLY A 105 -11.65 12.55 -14.97
N VAL A 106 -12.54 13.21 -15.72
CA VAL A 106 -12.35 14.59 -16.18
C VAL A 106 -12.30 15.54 -14.98
N ILE A 107 -13.24 15.44 -14.04
CA ILE A 107 -13.25 16.30 -12.84
C ILE A 107 -11.99 16.14 -12.02
N GLN A 108 -11.55 14.88 -11.78
CA GLN A 108 -10.33 14.58 -11.04
C GLN A 108 -9.06 15.11 -11.73
N ALA A 109 -8.99 15.03 -13.05
CA ALA A 109 -7.82 15.48 -13.80
C ALA A 109 -7.73 17.00 -13.92
N LEU A 110 -8.87 17.69 -14.12
CA LEU A 110 -8.91 19.14 -14.32
C LEU A 110 -8.92 19.92 -13.00
N MET A 111 -9.60 19.43 -11.99
CA MET A 111 -9.77 20.12 -10.69
C MET A 111 -9.48 19.17 -9.51
N PRO A 112 -8.23 18.65 -9.38
CA PRO A 112 -7.89 17.67 -8.38
C PRO A 112 -8.09 18.18 -6.94
N THR A 113 -7.73 19.42 -6.66
CA THR A 113 -7.88 20.03 -5.33
C THR A 113 -9.35 20.14 -4.91
N THR A 114 -10.21 20.59 -5.80
CA THR A 114 -11.67 20.70 -5.55
C THR A 114 -12.26 19.32 -5.29
N PHE A 115 -11.84 18.32 -6.05
CA PHE A 115 -12.28 16.94 -5.88
C PHE A 115 -11.84 16.35 -4.53
N ILE A 116 -10.56 16.53 -4.16
CA ILE A 116 -10.02 16.11 -2.86
C ILE A 116 -10.79 16.76 -1.71
N THR A 117 -10.98 18.06 -1.79
CA THR A 117 -11.74 18.84 -0.78
C THR A 117 -13.19 18.34 -0.68
N GLY A 118 -13.86 18.10 -1.80
CA GLY A 118 -15.22 17.59 -1.82
C GLY A 118 -15.36 16.22 -1.16
N ILE A 119 -14.48 15.28 -1.49
CA ILE A 119 -14.45 13.96 -0.84
C ILE A 119 -14.16 14.09 0.66
N THR A 120 -13.22 14.95 1.04
CA THR A 120 -12.88 15.16 2.47
C THR A 120 -14.06 15.68 3.26
N TYR A 121 -14.89 16.57 2.69
CA TYR A 121 -16.12 17.02 3.34
C TYR A 121 -17.14 15.88 3.52
N ILE A 122 -17.28 15.01 2.53
CA ILE A 122 -18.16 13.83 2.66
C ILE A 122 -17.65 12.92 3.79
N PHE A 123 -16.33 12.65 3.85
CA PHE A 123 -15.74 11.88 4.95
C PHE A 123 -15.92 12.57 6.31
N ALA A 124 -15.74 13.89 6.39
CA ALA A 124 -15.95 14.65 7.61
C ALA A 124 -17.38 14.49 8.15
N LEU A 125 -18.39 14.58 7.27
CA LEU A 125 -19.80 14.38 7.65
C LEU A 125 -20.05 12.95 8.14
N ILE A 126 -19.49 11.94 7.45
CA ILE A 126 -19.61 10.54 7.85
C ILE A 126 -18.96 10.31 9.22
N LEU A 127 -17.77 10.86 9.47
CA LEU A 127 -17.09 10.75 10.76
C LEU A 127 -17.87 11.41 11.90
N ILE A 128 -18.42 12.60 11.67
CA ILE A 128 -19.25 13.30 12.66
C ILE A 128 -20.51 12.49 12.96
N MET A 129 -21.19 11.97 11.94
CA MET A 129 -22.36 11.12 12.12
C MET A 129 -22.03 9.82 12.87
N ALA A 130 -20.91 9.20 12.53
CA ALA A 130 -20.43 7.98 13.22
C ALA A 130 -20.12 8.26 14.68
N ALA A 131 -19.40 9.36 14.99
CA ALA A 131 -19.09 9.76 16.36
C ALA A 131 -20.36 10.07 17.15
N ALA A 132 -21.31 10.79 16.58
CA ALA A 132 -22.60 11.08 17.21
C ALA A 132 -23.37 9.78 17.54
N ASN A 133 -23.43 8.84 16.59
CA ASN A 133 -24.07 7.55 16.81
C ASN A 133 -23.38 6.74 17.92
N GLN A 134 -22.03 6.77 17.99
CA GLN A 134 -21.28 6.13 19.08
C GLN A 134 -21.57 6.79 20.42
N PHE A 135 -21.68 8.12 20.51
CA PHE A 135 -22.06 8.80 21.74
C PHE A 135 -23.44 8.41 22.22
N ILE A 136 -24.43 8.33 21.32
CA ILE A 136 -25.80 7.91 21.64
C ILE A 136 -25.78 6.46 22.15
N GLY A 137 -25.09 5.55 21.45
CA GLY A 137 -24.93 4.15 21.87
C GLY A 137 -24.30 4.03 23.26
N LEU A 138 -23.25 4.80 23.52
CA LEU A 138 -22.55 4.78 24.80
C LEU A 138 -23.42 5.34 25.95
N ALA A 139 -24.24 6.36 25.66
CA ALA A 139 -25.17 6.92 26.61
C ALA A 139 -26.25 5.89 27.04
N HIS A 140 -26.76 5.09 26.08
CA HIS A 140 -27.71 4.02 26.39
C HIS A 140 -27.08 2.89 27.23
N ILE A 141 -25.86 2.47 26.89
CA ILE A 141 -25.18 1.36 27.60
C ILE A 141 -24.79 1.79 29.03
N ARG A 142 -24.44 3.06 29.23
CA ARG A 142 -24.08 3.60 30.57
C ARG A 142 -25.24 3.45 31.59
N GLN A 143 -26.47 3.39 31.13
CA GLN A 143 -27.62 3.19 32.00
C GLN A 143 -27.70 1.76 32.58
N ILE A 144 -27.06 0.79 31.89
CA ILE A 144 -27.12 -0.63 32.25
C ILE A 144 -25.81 -1.10 32.92
N VAL A 145 -24.64 -0.61 32.47
CA VAL A 145 -23.32 -1.03 32.93
C VAL A 145 -22.40 0.17 33.20
N ARG A 146 -21.57 0.08 34.23
CA ARG A 146 -20.52 1.09 34.46
C ARG A 146 -19.43 0.98 33.39
N ILE A 147 -19.43 1.91 32.44
CA ILE A 147 -18.46 1.97 31.35
C ILE A 147 -17.26 2.82 31.80
N GLY A 148 -16.02 2.29 31.60
CA GLY A 148 -14.79 3.03 31.87
C GLY A 148 -14.64 4.29 31.00
N LEU A 149 -13.96 5.30 31.52
CA LEU A 149 -13.70 6.58 30.81
C LEU A 149 -13.05 6.37 29.43
N PHE A 150 -12.27 5.31 29.28
CA PHE A 150 -11.56 4.99 28.05
C PHE A 150 -12.50 4.88 26.82
N TYR A 151 -13.71 4.34 27.01
CA TYR A 151 -14.67 4.18 25.90
C TYR A 151 -15.21 5.52 25.37
N TRP A 152 -15.16 6.59 26.18
CA TRP A 152 -15.56 7.94 25.76
C TRP A 152 -14.49 8.65 24.94
N VAL A 153 -13.22 8.26 25.10
CA VAL A 153 -12.08 8.88 24.38
C VAL A 153 -12.19 8.62 22.88
N VAL A 154 -12.54 7.37 22.48
CA VAL A 154 -12.60 6.99 21.06
C VAL A 154 -13.58 7.86 20.26
N PRO A 155 -14.87 7.96 20.63
CA PRO A 155 -15.81 8.81 19.87
C PRO A 155 -15.45 10.30 19.96
N SER A 156 -14.83 10.75 21.07
CA SER A 156 -14.35 12.14 21.18
C SER A 156 -13.22 12.43 20.19
N VAL A 157 -12.26 11.54 20.05
CA VAL A 157 -11.17 11.68 19.06
C VAL A 157 -11.73 11.68 17.63
N VAL A 158 -12.65 10.77 17.31
CA VAL A 158 -13.27 10.71 15.99
C VAL A 158 -14.07 11.98 15.70
N MET A 159 -14.77 12.52 16.67
CA MET A 159 -15.50 13.79 16.56
C MET A 159 -14.55 14.95 16.25
N ILE A 160 -13.42 15.05 16.98
CA ILE A 160 -12.40 16.09 16.78
C ILE A 160 -11.79 15.96 15.37
N ILE A 161 -11.48 14.75 14.92
CA ILE A 161 -10.95 14.52 13.57
C ILE A 161 -11.98 14.97 12.52
N GLY A 162 -13.23 14.57 12.65
CA GLY A 162 -14.32 14.97 11.74
C GLY A 162 -14.51 16.50 11.69
N LEU A 163 -14.46 17.16 12.84
CA LEU A 163 -14.57 18.62 12.92
C LEU A 163 -13.36 19.31 12.30
N THR A 164 -12.17 18.79 12.53
CA THR A 164 -10.93 19.30 11.93
C THR A 164 -10.97 19.14 10.41
N ALA A 165 -11.48 18.01 9.90
CA ALA A 165 -11.65 17.77 8.47
C ALA A 165 -12.65 18.76 7.82
N LEU A 166 -13.63 19.21 8.56
CA LEU A 166 -14.60 20.22 8.09
C LEU A 166 -13.97 21.63 8.01
N ILE A 167 -13.10 21.98 8.99
CA ILE A 167 -12.46 23.30 9.06
C ILE A 167 -11.25 23.40 8.13
N ARG A 168 -10.43 22.35 8.10
CA ARG A 168 -9.17 22.27 7.35
C ARG A 168 -9.07 20.93 6.59
N PRO A 169 -9.79 20.80 5.46
CA PRO A 169 -9.86 19.54 4.70
C PRO A 169 -8.49 19.11 4.16
N GLU A 170 -7.61 20.06 3.84
CA GLU A 170 -6.27 19.82 3.31
C GLU A 170 -5.39 18.99 4.27
N TRP A 171 -5.49 19.27 5.56
CA TRP A 171 -4.71 18.56 6.60
C TRP A 171 -5.11 17.09 6.71
N ILE A 172 -6.41 16.83 6.63
CA ILE A 172 -6.93 15.46 6.75
C ILE A 172 -6.73 14.69 5.44
N ALA A 173 -6.85 15.35 4.29
CA ALA A 173 -6.61 14.72 2.99
C ALA A 173 -5.16 14.23 2.83
N SER A 174 -4.20 14.96 3.39
CA SER A 174 -2.77 14.61 3.32
C SER A 174 -2.29 13.72 4.48
N ALA A 175 -3.05 13.62 5.58
CA ALA A 175 -2.69 12.85 6.76
C ALA A 175 -2.27 11.38 6.50
N PRO A 176 -2.96 10.60 5.64
CA PRO A 176 -2.54 9.24 5.33
C PRO A 176 -1.14 9.16 4.74
N LEU A 177 -0.76 10.10 3.87
CA LEU A 177 0.58 10.12 3.27
C LEU A 177 1.67 10.45 4.29
N ILE A 178 1.39 11.36 5.21
CA ILE A 178 2.32 11.69 6.31
C ILE A 178 2.54 10.45 7.19
N ILE A 179 1.47 9.74 7.55
CA ILE A 179 1.54 8.52 8.37
C ILE A 179 2.36 7.43 7.63
N ILE A 180 2.08 7.21 6.35
CA ILE A 180 2.83 6.26 5.53
C ILE A 180 4.30 6.69 5.40
N GLY A 181 4.57 7.97 5.20
CA GLY A 181 5.92 8.52 5.14
C GLY A 181 6.72 8.24 6.42
N TRP A 182 6.15 8.50 7.58
CA TRP A 182 6.76 8.18 8.87
C TRP A 182 6.98 6.67 9.04
N ALA A 183 6.00 5.85 8.70
CA ALA A 183 6.12 4.39 8.77
C ALA A 183 7.27 3.90 7.87
N MET A 184 7.42 4.43 6.66
CA MET A 184 8.51 4.09 5.74
C MET A 184 9.88 4.52 6.28
N VAL A 185 10.00 5.69 6.91
CA VAL A 185 11.25 6.14 7.54
C VAL A 185 11.62 5.20 8.68
N VAL A 186 10.69 4.90 9.59
CA VAL A 186 10.92 3.98 10.72
C VAL A 186 11.32 2.59 10.22
N TYR A 187 10.62 2.08 9.20
CA TYR A 187 10.97 0.80 8.57
C TYR A 187 12.39 0.83 7.98
N GLY A 188 12.73 1.84 7.20
CA GLY A 188 14.04 1.97 6.57
C GLY A 188 15.18 2.09 7.59
N VAL A 189 14.97 2.83 8.69
CA VAL A 189 15.94 2.91 9.79
C VAL A 189 16.10 1.55 10.47
N SER A 190 14.99 0.87 10.79
CA SER A 190 15.00 -0.46 11.42
C SER A 190 15.75 -1.48 10.56
N GLU A 191 15.45 -1.52 9.26
CA GLU A 191 16.10 -2.42 8.29
C GLU A 191 17.60 -2.12 8.16
N SER A 192 18.00 -0.83 8.16
CA SER A 192 19.40 -0.42 8.14
C SER A 192 20.15 -0.92 9.38
N VAL A 193 19.58 -0.75 10.56
CA VAL A 193 20.18 -1.22 11.83
C VAL A 193 20.31 -2.75 11.85
N ASN A 194 19.27 -3.46 11.40
CA ASN A 194 19.32 -4.92 11.33
C ASN A 194 20.40 -5.42 10.38
N THR A 195 20.56 -4.77 9.22
CA THR A 195 21.60 -5.15 8.24
C THR A 195 22.99 -4.87 8.77
N LEU A 196 23.20 -3.73 9.48
CA LEU A 196 24.48 -3.42 10.11
C LEU A 196 24.85 -4.44 11.20
N LYS A 197 23.89 -4.82 12.05
CA LYS A 197 24.09 -5.86 13.08
C LYS A 197 24.42 -7.22 12.44
N ALA A 198 23.75 -7.59 11.37
CA ALA A 198 24.03 -8.82 10.64
C ALA A 198 25.45 -8.82 10.02
N HIS A 199 25.93 -7.68 9.53
CA HIS A 199 27.31 -7.54 9.06
C HIS A 199 28.34 -7.67 10.19
N ALA A 200 28.11 -7.05 11.34
CA ALA A 200 28.98 -7.14 12.50
C ALA A 200 29.06 -8.57 13.04
N ALA A 201 27.94 -9.24 13.18
CA ALA A 201 27.88 -10.63 13.63
C ALA A 201 28.64 -11.59 12.70
N ARG A 202 28.54 -11.37 11.37
CA ARG A 202 29.27 -12.18 10.38
C ARG A 202 30.78 -11.96 10.42
N ARG A 203 31.23 -10.72 10.61
CA ARG A 203 32.65 -10.44 10.76
C ARG A 203 33.23 -11.16 11.98
N ALA A 204 32.48 -11.11 13.11
CA ALA A 204 32.88 -11.79 14.33
C ALA A 204 32.95 -13.32 14.13
N TYR A 205 31.95 -13.92 13.46
CA TYR A 205 31.93 -15.34 13.16
C TYR A 205 33.08 -15.76 12.25
N LYS A 206 33.38 -14.98 11.21
CA LYS A 206 34.51 -15.26 10.31
C LYS A 206 35.84 -15.22 11.04
N GLN A 207 36.04 -14.24 11.92
CA GLN A 207 37.25 -14.16 12.75
C GLN A 207 37.41 -15.35 13.70
N MET A 208 36.31 -15.86 14.26
CA MET A 208 36.35 -17.07 15.11
C MET A 208 36.72 -18.32 14.30
N MET A 209 36.18 -18.46 13.08
CA MET A 209 36.53 -19.59 12.19
C MET A 209 37.96 -19.53 11.71
N ASP A 210 38.46 -18.35 11.36
CA ASP A 210 39.86 -18.17 10.96
C ASP A 210 40.83 -18.51 12.10
N ARG A 211 40.52 -18.13 13.33
CA ARG A 211 41.27 -18.51 14.53
C ARG A 211 41.25 -20.02 14.77
N ARG A 212 40.09 -20.65 14.67
CA ARG A 212 39.95 -22.09 14.85
C ARG A 212 40.75 -22.85 13.81
N ASN A 213 40.81 -22.41 12.57
CA ASN A 213 41.55 -23.03 11.49
C ASN A 213 43.07 -22.87 11.68
N SER A 214 43.55 -21.72 12.19
CA SER A 214 44.97 -21.54 12.53
C SER A 214 45.36 -22.42 13.72
N ASP A 215 44.57 -22.49 14.78
CA ASP A 215 44.84 -23.34 15.93
C ASP A 215 44.85 -24.84 15.56
N SER A 216 44.06 -25.25 14.59
CA SER A 216 44.04 -26.63 14.06
C SER A 216 45.23 -26.93 13.14
N ALA A 217 45.84 -25.93 12.51
CA ALA A 217 46.99 -26.07 11.66
C ALA A 217 48.32 -26.13 12.48
N ASP A 218 48.31 -25.48 13.66
CA ASP A 218 49.47 -25.45 14.58
C ASP A 218 49.44 -26.60 15.62
N ALA A 219 48.44 -27.48 15.59
CA ALA A 219 48.41 -28.66 16.44
C ALA A 219 49.51 -29.66 15.97
N PRO A 220 50.52 -29.98 16.81
CA PRO A 220 51.56 -30.89 16.43
C PRO A 220 51.02 -32.30 16.15
N ALA A 221 51.45 -32.88 15.04
CA ALA A 221 51.11 -34.26 14.62
C ALA A 221 51.85 -35.29 15.52
N ASP A 222 51.64 -35.21 16.83
CA ASP A 222 52.38 -36.02 17.80
C ASP A 222 51.44 -37.04 18.47
N ASN A 223 50.71 -37.83 17.71
CA ASN A 223 50.05 -39.06 18.17
C ASN A 223 49.83 -40.04 17.00
N ALA A 224 50.91 -40.43 16.34
CA ALA A 224 50.89 -41.58 15.45
C ALA A 224 52.15 -42.44 15.71
N GLU A 225 52.17 -43.10 16.86
CA GLU A 225 52.94 -44.33 17.09
C GLU A 225 52.07 -45.34 17.85
#